data_7ef6250ead21403e706ab84b42f0b215
#
_entry.id   7ef6250ead21403e706ab84b42f0b215
#
_cell.length_a   1.000
_cell.length_b   1.000
_cell.length_c   1.000
_cell.angle_alpha   90.00
_cell.angle_beta   90.00
_cell.angle_gamma   90.00
#
_symmetry.space_group_name_H-M   'P 1'
#
loop_
_entity.id
_entity.type
_entity.pdbx_description
1 polymer ?
#
loop_
_entity_poly.entity_id
_entity_poly.type
_entity_poly.pdbx_seq_one_letter_code
_entity_poly.pdbx_strand_id
1 'polypeptide(L)'
;TYLGQKVRIMHEGNVVYGAVRNHGSLNKKELEITDIIIDIGAVSREDAMGHVACGDPVSFDTDYRELLNDRLCARGLDDRLGGYIILEAAKKAKERGCTCGIYAATTVGEELTKHGAAWCASRIAPTLAVVLDVTYTSDYEGTRAIENGEILLGGGPVFLHNSFSHKMVVERLEKAARNIHIKYQWENGCGRTCTDADAIHMAGRGIPTTVMSIPLRYMHNPAEVCSMEDVQGCIDVLAEFLCGIGSDICLKPLEG
;
A
#
# COMPACT_ATOMS: atom_id res chain seq x y z
N THR A 1 3.71 -15.92 9.10
CA THR A 1 3.86 -17.40 9.05
C THR A 1 4.61 -17.80 7.80
N TYR A 2 5.95 -17.87 7.89
CA TYR A 2 6.81 -18.16 6.73
C TYR A 2 7.07 -19.65 6.54
N LEU A 3 7.01 -20.46 7.60
CA LEU A 3 7.33 -21.88 7.56
C LEU A 3 6.40 -22.66 6.66
N GLY A 4 6.98 -23.54 5.83
CA GLY A 4 6.27 -24.36 4.88
C GLY A 4 5.89 -23.67 3.57
N GLN A 5 6.20 -22.37 3.44
CA GLN A 5 5.97 -21.63 2.20
C GLN A 5 7.01 -22.01 1.14
N LYS A 6 6.58 -22.00 -0.12
CA LYS A 6 7.47 -22.10 -1.27
C LYS A 6 7.99 -20.71 -1.61
N VAL A 7 9.24 -20.65 -2.06
CA VAL A 7 9.88 -19.39 -2.44
C VAL A 7 10.58 -19.49 -3.78
N ARG A 8 10.78 -18.34 -4.40
CA ARG A 8 11.63 -18.12 -5.57
C ARG A 8 12.79 -17.24 -5.18
N ILE A 9 13.99 -17.67 -5.47
CA ILE A 9 15.25 -16.94 -5.30
C ILE A 9 15.70 -16.48 -6.67
N MET A 10 15.98 -15.20 -6.82
CA MET A 10 16.42 -14.61 -8.09
C MET A 10 17.93 -14.53 -8.09
N HIS A 11 18.61 -15.42 -8.84
CA HIS A 11 20.07 -15.45 -8.96
C HIS A 11 20.50 -15.25 -10.40
N GLU A 12 21.23 -14.17 -10.69
CA GLU A 12 21.79 -13.87 -12.02
C GLU A 12 20.80 -14.03 -13.20
N GLY A 13 19.55 -13.61 -12.98
CA GLY A 13 18.48 -13.71 -13.99
C GLY A 13 17.77 -15.07 -14.05
N ASN A 14 18.21 -16.04 -13.26
CA ASN A 14 17.55 -17.34 -13.12
C ASN A 14 16.68 -17.38 -11.86
N VAL A 15 15.75 -18.32 -11.82
CA VAL A 15 14.89 -18.57 -10.67
C VAL A 15 15.27 -19.92 -10.05
N VAL A 16 15.65 -19.91 -8.77
CA VAL A 16 15.87 -21.11 -7.97
C VAL A 16 14.71 -21.25 -7.00
N TYR A 17 14.07 -22.40 -6.97
CA TYR A 17 12.94 -22.67 -6.06
C TYR A 17 13.44 -23.26 -4.75
N GLY A 18 12.73 -22.92 -3.66
CA GLY A 18 13.03 -23.45 -2.35
C GLY A 18 11.80 -23.55 -1.45
N ALA A 19 12.00 -24.18 -0.32
CA ALA A 19 10.99 -24.31 0.73
C ALA A 19 11.51 -23.73 2.05
N VAL A 20 10.69 -22.88 2.67
CA VAL A 20 11.03 -22.23 3.95
C VAL A 20 10.81 -23.22 5.10
N ARG A 21 11.80 -23.37 5.94
CA ARG A 21 11.78 -24.21 7.14
C ARG A 21 12.54 -23.52 8.28
N ASN A 22 12.39 -24.00 9.49
CA ASN A 22 13.19 -23.54 10.62
C ASN A 22 14.38 -24.45 10.89
N HIS A 23 15.42 -23.87 11.45
CA HIS A 23 16.57 -24.59 11.98
C HIS A 23 16.32 -24.96 13.44
N GLY A 24 16.05 -26.26 13.72
CA GLY A 24 15.87 -26.76 15.06
C GLY A 24 14.44 -27.18 15.44
N SER A 25 14.14 -27.20 16.74
CA SER A 25 12.88 -27.72 17.27
C SER A 25 11.70 -26.83 16.87
N LEU A 26 10.62 -27.43 16.39
CA LEU A 26 9.33 -26.80 16.07
C LEU A 26 8.62 -26.12 17.27
N ASN A 27 9.18 -26.27 18.48
CA ASN A 27 8.59 -25.77 19.75
C ASN A 27 9.06 -24.36 20.14
N LYS A 28 9.85 -23.66 19.31
CA LYS A 28 10.22 -22.28 19.57
C LYS A 28 9.00 -21.37 19.36
N LYS A 29 8.56 -20.67 20.41
CA LYS A 29 7.37 -19.82 20.36
C LYS A 29 7.56 -18.59 19.49
N GLU A 30 8.78 -18.08 19.40
CA GLU A 30 9.16 -16.93 18.59
C GLU A 30 10.35 -17.33 17.71
N LEU A 31 10.22 -17.12 16.40
CA LEU A 31 11.27 -17.36 15.42
C LEU A 31 11.98 -16.05 15.12
N GLU A 32 13.30 -16.07 15.21
CA GLU A 32 14.14 -15.01 14.66
C GLU A 32 14.50 -15.29 13.22
N ILE A 33 14.93 -14.27 12.47
CA ILE A 33 15.34 -14.43 11.08
C ILE A 33 16.45 -15.47 10.91
N THR A 34 17.32 -15.60 11.89
CA THR A 34 18.41 -16.59 11.94
C THR A 34 17.93 -18.02 12.12
N ASP A 35 16.69 -18.23 12.53
CA ASP A 35 16.08 -19.56 12.65
C ASP A 35 15.48 -20.05 11.32
N ILE A 36 15.40 -19.19 10.33
CA ILE A 36 14.75 -19.47 9.05
C ILE A 36 15.80 -19.96 8.06
N ILE A 37 15.50 -21.08 7.43
CA ILE A 37 16.32 -21.68 6.38
C ILE A 37 15.46 -21.85 5.13
N ILE A 38 16.07 -21.65 3.97
CA ILE A 38 15.48 -22.02 2.68
C ILE A 38 16.19 -23.28 2.17
N ASP A 39 15.45 -24.35 2.03
CA ASP A 39 15.92 -25.59 1.45
C ASP A 39 15.70 -25.53 -0.06
N ILE A 40 16.79 -25.51 -0.83
CA ILE A 40 16.79 -25.51 -2.30
C ILE A 40 17.11 -26.89 -2.88
N GLY A 41 17.25 -27.93 -2.03
CA GLY A 41 17.62 -29.30 -2.45
C GLY A 41 19.12 -29.51 -2.67
N ALA A 42 19.96 -28.55 -2.30
CA ALA A 42 21.41 -28.67 -2.41
C ALA A 42 21.97 -29.74 -1.45
N VAL A 43 22.99 -30.48 -1.89
CA VAL A 43 23.60 -31.59 -1.13
C VAL A 43 24.82 -31.14 -0.33
N SER A 44 25.37 -29.97 -0.62
CA SER A 44 26.50 -29.38 0.11
C SER A 44 26.42 -27.83 0.05
N ARG A 45 27.29 -27.16 0.83
CA ARG A 45 27.45 -25.72 0.74
C ARG A 45 27.95 -25.26 -0.63
N GLU A 46 28.93 -25.97 -1.17
CA GLU A 46 29.54 -25.67 -2.47
C GLU A 46 28.52 -25.84 -3.59
N ASP A 47 27.66 -26.85 -3.50
CA ASP A 47 26.54 -27.05 -4.42
C ASP A 47 25.54 -25.89 -4.33
N ALA A 48 25.14 -25.51 -3.12
CA ALA A 48 24.25 -24.35 -2.92
C ALA A 48 24.83 -23.05 -3.48
N MET A 49 26.13 -22.79 -3.24
CA MET A 49 26.82 -21.58 -3.74
C MET A 49 26.95 -21.53 -5.27
N GLY A 50 26.81 -22.67 -5.94
CA GLY A 50 26.72 -22.73 -7.41
C GLY A 50 25.38 -22.28 -7.98
N HIS A 51 24.36 -22.06 -7.13
CA HIS A 51 22.99 -21.75 -7.56
C HIS A 51 22.44 -20.47 -6.94
N VAL A 52 22.94 -20.07 -5.77
CA VAL A 52 22.47 -18.88 -5.03
C VAL A 52 23.62 -18.15 -4.35
N ALA A 53 23.47 -16.86 -4.10
CA ALA A 53 24.44 -16.04 -3.39
C ALA A 53 23.79 -15.24 -2.25
N CYS A 54 24.60 -14.79 -1.29
CA CYS A 54 24.17 -13.84 -0.29
C CYS A 54 23.76 -12.53 -0.95
N GLY A 55 22.56 -12.04 -0.63
CA GLY A 55 22.01 -10.82 -1.22
C GLY A 55 21.02 -11.08 -2.37
N ASP A 56 20.84 -12.31 -2.81
CA ASP A 56 19.83 -12.65 -3.80
C ASP A 56 18.41 -12.34 -3.25
N PRO A 57 17.56 -11.67 -4.03
CA PRO A 57 16.18 -11.43 -3.64
C PRO A 57 15.38 -12.72 -3.55
N VAL A 58 14.60 -12.85 -2.47
CA VAL A 58 13.70 -13.99 -2.25
C VAL A 58 12.27 -13.49 -2.20
N SER A 59 11.37 -14.15 -2.91
CA SER A 59 9.94 -13.88 -2.85
C SER A 59 9.13 -15.17 -2.65
N PHE A 60 7.97 -15.05 -2.02
CA PHE A 60 7.04 -16.18 -1.92
C PHE A 60 6.55 -16.62 -3.31
N ASP A 61 6.53 -17.93 -3.54
CA ASP A 61 5.99 -18.53 -4.76
C ASP A 61 4.50 -18.80 -4.58
N THR A 62 3.72 -17.70 -4.65
CA THR A 62 2.27 -17.70 -4.52
C THR A 62 1.63 -17.03 -5.72
N ASP A 63 0.54 -17.60 -6.22
CA ASP A 63 -0.33 -16.98 -7.22
C ASP A 63 -1.46 -16.21 -6.55
N TYR A 64 -2.13 -15.35 -7.32
CA TYR A 64 -3.39 -14.76 -6.88
C TYR A 64 -4.51 -15.80 -6.91
N ARG A 65 -5.54 -15.58 -6.10
CA ARG A 65 -6.79 -16.33 -6.09
C ARG A 65 -7.97 -15.41 -5.90
N GLU A 66 -8.98 -15.59 -6.70
CA GLU A 66 -10.29 -15.00 -6.45
C GLU A 66 -10.98 -15.76 -5.33
N LEU A 67 -11.53 -15.05 -4.38
CA LEU A 67 -12.25 -15.58 -3.26
C LEU A 67 -13.74 -15.23 -3.37
N LEU A 68 -14.57 -15.80 -2.50
CA LEU A 68 -15.99 -15.46 -2.41
C LEU A 68 -16.19 -13.97 -2.10
N ASN A 69 -17.32 -13.42 -2.54
CA ASN A 69 -17.74 -12.03 -2.30
C ASN A 69 -16.80 -10.98 -2.91
N ASP A 70 -16.36 -11.22 -4.12
CA ASP A 70 -15.51 -10.31 -4.90
C ASP A 70 -14.23 -9.88 -4.17
N ARG A 71 -13.59 -10.86 -3.51
CA ARG A 71 -12.32 -10.66 -2.82
C ARG A 71 -11.17 -11.25 -3.61
N LEU A 72 -10.03 -10.59 -3.54
CA LEU A 72 -8.78 -11.02 -4.14
C LEU A 72 -7.79 -11.38 -3.04
N CYS A 73 -7.19 -12.56 -3.15
CA CYS A 73 -6.06 -12.97 -2.32
C CYS A 73 -4.80 -13.03 -3.16
N ALA A 74 -3.77 -12.30 -2.77
CA ALA A 74 -2.49 -12.32 -3.45
C ALA A 74 -1.35 -11.88 -2.51
N ARG A 75 -0.13 -12.08 -2.95
CA ARG A 75 1.08 -11.55 -2.32
C ARG A 75 1.32 -10.11 -2.77
N GLY A 76 1.75 -9.25 -1.85
CA GLY A 76 2.21 -7.88 -2.15
C GLY A 76 1.10 -7.05 -2.78
N LEU A 77 -0.13 -7.16 -2.27
CA LEU A 77 -1.19 -6.20 -2.54
C LEU A 77 -0.81 -4.85 -1.93
N ASP A 78 -0.07 -4.89 -0.86
CA ASP A 78 0.72 -3.82 -0.27
C ASP A 78 2.04 -3.61 -1.05
N ASP A 79 2.23 -2.46 -1.75
CA ASP A 79 1.13 -1.59 -2.20
C ASP A 79 1.08 -1.54 -3.74
N ARG A 80 0.93 -2.71 -4.37
CA ARG A 80 0.67 -2.77 -5.81
C ARG A 80 -0.75 -2.33 -6.16
N LEU A 81 -1.67 -2.39 -5.17
CA LEU A 81 -3.04 -1.88 -5.36
C LEU A 81 -3.04 -0.37 -5.55
N GLY A 82 -2.34 0.38 -4.70
CA GLY A 82 -2.22 1.83 -4.86
C GLY A 82 -1.60 2.20 -6.21
N GLY A 83 -0.56 1.49 -6.63
CA GLY A 83 0.03 1.67 -7.96
C GLY A 83 -0.98 1.49 -9.10
N TYR A 84 -1.84 0.47 -9.04
CA TYR A 84 -2.91 0.24 -10.01
C TYR A 84 -3.98 1.33 -9.95
N ILE A 85 -4.43 1.67 -8.74
CA ILE A 85 -5.49 2.67 -8.50
C ILE A 85 -5.10 4.05 -9.05
N ILE A 86 -3.87 4.53 -8.77
CA ILE A 86 -3.45 5.85 -9.24
C ILE A 86 -3.41 5.96 -10.76
N LEU A 87 -3.01 4.88 -11.46
CA LEU A 87 -2.96 4.85 -12.91
C LEU A 87 -4.37 4.85 -13.52
N GLU A 88 -5.26 4.00 -13.02
CA GLU A 88 -6.65 3.93 -13.53
C GLU A 88 -7.45 5.19 -13.18
N ALA A 89 -7.26 5.76 -11.99
CA ALA A 89 -7.90 7.02 -11.62
C ALA A 89 -7.43 8.20 -12.48
N ALA A 90 -6.12 8.30 -12.74
CA ALA A 90 -5.56 9.34 -13.61
C ALA A 90 -6.09 9.22 -15.06
N LYS A 91 -6.15 8.00 -15.60
CA LYS A 91 -6.73 7.70 -16.90
C LYS A 91 -8.20 8.11 -16.95
N LYS A 92 -9.01 7.68 -15.99
CA LYS A 92 -10.43 8.00 -15.87
C LYS A 92 -10.69 9.50 -15.72
N ALA A 93 -9.90 10.20 -14.91
CA ALA A 93 -9.98 11.66 -14.77
C ALA A 93 -9.68 12.38 -16.10
N LYS A 94 -8.65 11.93 -16.81
CA LYS A 94 -8.30 12.47 -18.14
C LYS A 94 -9.42 12.26 -19.17
N GLU A 95 -9.99 11.07 -19.23
CA GLU A 95 -11.14 10.74 -20.12
C GLU A 95 -12.37 11.62 -19.80
N ARG A 96 -12.55 12.01 -18.55
CA ARG A 96 -13.61 12.93 -18.10
C ARG A 96 -13.29 14.41 -18.31
N GLY A 97 -12.15 14.74 -18.91
CA GLY A 97 -11.75 16.11 -19.23
C GLY A 97 -11.16 16.90 -18.05
N CYS A 98 -10.57 16.22 -17.08
CA CYS A 98 -9.84 16.88 -15.99
C CYS A 98 -8.78 17.85 -16.54
N THR A 99 -8.70 19.05 -15.99
CA THR A 99 -7.81 20.14 -16.45
C THR A 99 -6.58 20.34 -15.59
N CYS A 100 -6.51 19.75 -14.39
CA CYS A 100 -5.33 19.83 -13.54
C CYS A 100 -4.18 18.97 -14.07
N GLY A 101 -2.94 19.35 -13.76
CA GLY A 101 -1.76 18.51 -13.99
C GLY A 101 -1.77 17.31 -13.05
N ILE A 102 -1.72 16.10 -13.58
CA ILE A 102 -1.72 14.85 -12.81
C ILE A 102 -0.37 14.16 -12.95
N TYR A 103 0.23 13.83 -11.84
CA TYR A 103 1.44 13.02 -11.74
C TYR A 103 1.12 11.75 -10.96
N ALA A 104 1.04 10.62 -11.62
CA ALA A 104 0.96 9.31 -10.97
C ALA A 104 2.39 8.79 -10.78
N ALA A 105 2.81 8.61 -9.53
CA ALA A 105 4.18 8.21 -9.21
C ALA A 105 4.15 6.94 -8.34
N THR A 106 4.84 5.90 -8.80
CA THR A 106 5.20 4.73 -7.98
C THR A 106 6.64 4.90 -7.52
N THR A 107 6.87 4.84 -6.23
CA THR A 107 8.13 5.22 -5.61
C THR A 107 8.84 4.02 -5.00
N VAL A 108 10.16 4.06 -4.91
CA VAL A 108 10.97 2.99 -4.33
C VAL A 108 11.25 3.26 -2.86
N GLY A 109 11.31 2.17 -2.08
CA GLY A 109 11.79 2.19 -0.70
C GLY A 109 10.76 2.69 0.31
N GLU A 110 9.46 2.56 0.04
CA GLU A 110 8.41 2.93 0.98
C GLU A 110 8.57 2.20 2.30
N GLU A 111 8.69 0.89 2.29
CA GLU A 111 8.81 -0.01 3.44
C GLU A 111 10.05 0.22 4.34
N LEU A 112 11.01 1.03 3.88
CA LEU A 112 12.27 1.24 4.60
C LEU A 112 12.56 2.72 4.86
N THR A 113 12.70 3.52 3.82
CA THR A 113 13.28 4.86 3.90
C THR A 113 12.45 5.96 3.28
N LYS A 114 11.45 5.61 2.45
CA LYS A 114 10.57 6.56 1.72
C LYS A 114 11.33 7.57 0.85
N HIS A 115 12.58 7.25 0.51
CA HIS A 115 13.47 8.18 -0.22
C HIS A 115 13.00 8.44 -1.66
N GLY A 116 12.36 7.45 -2.30
CA GLY A 116 11.78 7.60 -3.63
C GLY A 116 10.69 8.67 -3.64
N ALA A 117 9.81 8.65 -2.65
CA ALA A 117 8.75 9.65 -2.49
C ALA A 117 9.30 11.05 -2.21
N ALA A 118 10.28 11.18 -1.32
CA ALA A 118 10.95 12.45 -1.04
C ALA A 118 11.59 13.04 -2.30
N TRP A 119 12.26 12.19 -3.09
CA TRP A 119 12.90 12.61 -4.34
C TRP A 119 11.87 13.06 -5.39
N CYS A 120 10.82 12.26 -5.63
CA CYS A 120 9.74 12.58 -6.56
C CYS A 120 9.05 13.89 -6.18
N ALA A 121 8.64 14.03 -4.92
CA ALA A 121 7.96 15.21 -4.42
C ALA A 121 8.81 16.48 -4.57
N SER A 122 10.10 16.40 -4.29
CA SER A 122 11.04 17.54 -4.45
C SER A 122 11.20 17.95 -5.91
N ARG A 123 11.15 17.01 -6.85
CA ARG A 123 11.31 17.27 -8.29
C ARG A 123 10.03 17.79 -8.93
N ILE A 124 8.88 17.22 -8.57
CA ILE A 124 7.58 17.59 -9.12
C ILE A 124 7.09 18.89 -8.48
N ALA A 125 7.34 19.07 -7.17
CA ALA A 125 6.85 20.20 -6.37
C ALA A 125 5.33 20.43 -6.57
N PRO A 126 4.47 19.42 -6.33
CA PRO A 126 3.05 19.51 -6.63
C PRO A 126 2.35 20.51 -5.69
N THR A 127 1.20 21.02 -6.11
CA THR A 127 0.33 21.87 -5.29
C THR A 127 -0.25 21.12 -4.10
N LEU A 128 -0.56 19.84 -4.29
CA LEU A 128 -1.01 18.91 -3.24
C LEU A 128 -0.61 17.48 -3.61
N ALA A 129 -0.66 16.59 -2.63
CA ALA A 129 -0.46 15.16 -2.83
C ALA A 129 -1.55 14.34 -2.13
N VAL A 130 -1.99 13.28 -2.80
CA VAL A 130 -2.78 12.20 -2.20
C VAL A 130 -1.94 10.93 -2.30
N VAL A 131 -1.61 10.35 -1.18
CA VAL A 131 -0.87 9.10 -1.11
C VAL A 131 -1.85 7.95 -1.02
N LEU A 132 -1.71 6.98 -1.90
CA LEU A 132 -2.44 5.72 -1.85
C LEU A 132 -1.56 4.72 -1.12
N ASP A 133 -2.15 4.04 -0.16
CA ASP A 133 -1.51 2.97 0.59
C ASP A 133 -2.59 2.02 1.11
N VAL A 134 -2.23 0.97 1.79
CA VAL A 134 -3.18 0.06 2.42
C VAL A 134 -3.35 0.37 3.91
N THR A 135 -4.42 -0.12 4.52
CA THR A 135 -4.60 -0.06 5.98
C THR A 135 -5.21 -1.35 6.52
N TYR A 136 -4.90 -1.66 7.77
CA TYR A 136 -5.44 -2.83 8.45
C TYR A 136 -6.94 -2.74 8.63
N THR A 137 -7.67 -3.79 8.23
CA THR A 137 -9.07 -3.91 8.62
C THR A 137 -9.21 -4.38 10.08
N SER A 138 -10.35 -4.06 10.68
CA SER A 138 -10.70 -4.48 12.05
C SER A 138 -11.73 -5.61 12.08
N ASP A 139 -12.01 -6.23 10.94
CA ASP A 139 -13.10 -7.20 10.74
C ASP A 139 -12.65 -8.66 10.78
N TYR A 140 -11.50 -8.95 11.40
CA TYR A 140 -11.03 -10.31 11.65
C TYR A 140 -10.39 -10.44 13.04
N GLU A 141 -10.25 -11.69 13.51
CA GLU A 141 -9.74 -11.97 14.86
C GLU A 141 -8.31 -11.50 15.04
N GLY A 142 -8.04 -10.87 16.19
CA GLY A 142 -6.73 -10.33 16.55
C GLY A 142 -6.55 -8.86 16.21
N THR A 143 -7.51 -8.22 15.56
CA THR A 143 -7.51 -6.77 15.30
C THR A 143 -8.33 -6.01 16.34
N ARG A 144 -8.03 -4.74 16.52
CA ARG A 144 -8.64 -3.89 17.54
C ARG A 144 -9.11 -2.56 16.93
N ALA A 145 -10.41 -2.46 16.70
CA ALA A 145 -11.05 -1.24 16.17
C ALA A 145 -10.78 0.03 17.02
N ILE A 146 -10.51 -0.14 18.32
CA ILE A 146 -10.20 0.99 19.19
C ILE A 146 -8.84 1.66 18.87
N GLU A 147 -7.97 1.01 18.14
CA GLU A 147 -6.64 1.53 17.81
C GLU A 147 -6.69 2.45 16.59
N ASN A 148 -7.35 2.04 15.51
CA ASN A 148 -7.33 2.74 14.23
C ASN A 148 -8.72 3.13 13.71
N GLY A 149 -9.78 2.64 14.32
CA GLY A 149 -11.16 2.79 13.86
C GLY A 149 -11.76 1.46 13.40
N GLU A 150 -13.05 1.49 13.12
CA GLU A 150 -13.77 0.35 12.54
C GLU A 150 -13.61 0.38 11.02
N ILE A 151 -12.74 -0.48 10.49
CA ILE A 151 -12.42 -0.56 9.06
C ILE A 151 -12.76 -1.97 8.57
N LEU A 152 -13.63 -2.04 7.57
CA LEU A 152 -14.20 -3.29 7.05
C LEU A 152 -13.85 -3.47 5.57
N LEU A 153 -13.63 -4.70 5.12
CA LEU A 153 -13.61 -5.01 3.69
C LEU A 153 -15.00 -4.82 3.07
N GLY A 154 -15.05 -4.11 1.95
CA GLY A 154 -16.29 -3.72 1.28
C GLY A 154 -16.92 -2.46 1.87
N GLY A 155 -16.21 -1.77 2.76
CA GLY A 155 -16.62 -0.50 3.35
C GLY A 155 -16.26 0.74 2.52
N GLY A 156 -15.51 0.57 1.43
CA GLY A 156 -15.02 1.65 0.57
C GLY A 156 -13.67 2.20 1.01
N PRO A 157 -13.14 3.20 0.29
CA PRO A 157 -11.88 3.86 0.62
C PRO A 157 -11.86 4.40 2.06
N VAL A 158 -10.68 4.44 2.64
CA VAL A 158 -10.45 4.93 4.00
C VAL A 158 -9.71 6.26 3.95
N PHE A 159 -10.21 7.26 4.64
CA PHE A 159 -9.57 8.56 4.75
C PHE A 159 -8.94 8.74 6.11
N LEU A 160 -7.68 9.16 6.13
CA LEU A 160 -6.94 9.36 7.37
C LEU A 160 -7.31 10.71 8.00
N HIS A 161 -7.88 10.67 9.21
CA HIS A 161 -8.14 11.81 10.05
C HIS A 161 -7.14 11.89 11.20
N ASN A 162 -6.18 12.79 11.09
CA ASN A 162 -5.18 13.05 12.14
C ASN A 162 -4.59 14.45 11.98
N SER A 163 -3.62 14.78 12.84
CA SER A 163 -2.91 16.06 12.79
C SER A 163 -1.99 16.23 11.57
N PHE A 164 -1.66 15.13 10.90
CA PHE A 164 -0.80 15.10 9.72
C PHE A 164 -1.58 15.46 8.44
N SER A 165 -2.77 14.88 8.28
CA SER A 165 -3.59 15.03 7.08
C SER A 165 -4.04 16.48 6.87
N HIS A 166 -3.82 17.00 5.66
CA HIS A 166 -4.26 18.35 5.33
C HIS A 166 -5.79 18.41 5.20
N LYS A 167 -6.44 19.04 6.16
CA LYS A 167 -7.90 19.08 6.31
C LYS A 167 -8.65 19.36 5.01
N MET A 168 -8.24 20.42 4.27
CA MET A 168 -8.92 20.81 3.03
C MET A 168 -8.82 19.74 1.94
N VAL A 169 -7.77 18.91 1.93
CA VAL A 169 -7.62 17.81 0.97
C VAL A 169 -8.53 16.65 1.35
N VAL A 170 -8.57 16.29 2.64
CA VAL A 170 -9.48 15.24 3.16
C VAL A 170 -10.94 15.58 2.86
N GLU A 171 -11.38 16.79 3.21
CA GLU A 171 -12.77 17.25 2.98
C GLU A 171 -13.17 17.19 1.49
N ARG A 172 -12.22 17.44 0.58
CA ARG A 172 -12.45 17.31 -0.87
C ARG A 172 -12.56 15.87 -1.33
N LEU A 173 -11.78 14.95 -0.76
CA LEU A 173 -11.91 13.51 -1.00
C LEU A 173 -13.27 12.99 -0.51
N GLU A 174 -13.67 13.38 0.70
CA GLU A 174 -15.01 13.04 1.22
C GLU A 174 -16.14 13.62 0.36
N LYS A 175 -15.99 14.87 -0.11
CA LYS A 175 -16.94 15.47 -1.03
C LYS A 175 -17.01 14.69 -2.35
N ALA A 176 -15.87 14.27 -2.88
CA ALA A 176 -15.83 13.46 -4.09
C ALA A 176 -16.58 12.12 -3.89
N ALA A 177 -16.33 11.42 -2.79
CA ALA A 177 -17.04 10.19 -2.46
C ALA A 177 -18.57 10.40 -2.36
N ARG A 178 -19.00 11.47 -1.66
CA ARG A 178 -20.42 11.83 -1.54
C ARG A 178 -21.06 12.16 -2.89
N ASN A 179 -20.38 12.88 -3.76
CA ASN A 179 -20.89 13.27 -5.09
C ASN A 179 -21.28 12.07 -5.94
N ILE A 180 -20.51 10.99 -5.83
CA ILE A 180 -20.72 9.75 -6.62
C ILE A 180 -21.34 8.61 -5.81
N HIS A 181 -21.82 8.92 -4.60
CA HIS A 181 -22.52 7.97 -3.71
C HIS A 181 -21.70 6.74 -3.33
N ILE A 182 -20.39 6.85 -3.24
CA ILE A 182 -19.51 5.80 -2.74
C ILE A 182 -19.38 5.92 -1.23
N LYS A 183 -19.58 4.78 -0.54
CA LYS A 183 -19.30 4.65 0.89
C LYS A 183 -17.81 4.83 1.14
N TYR A 184 -17.47 5.39 2.28
CA TYR A 184 -16.09 5.52 2.72
C TYR A 184 -16.00 5.37 4.24
N GLN A 185 -14.79 5.15 4.72
CA GLN A 185 -14.50 4.92 6.13
C GLN A 185 -13.46 5.92 6.61
N TRP A 186 -13.30 6.00 7.92
CA TRP A 186 -12.29 6.85 8.54
C TRP A 186 -11.31 6.03 9.35
N GLU A 187 -10.05 6.35 9.19
CA GLU A 187 -8.97 5.90 10.04
C GLU A 187 -8.52 7.05 10.93
N ASN A 188 -8.36 6.76 12.22
CA ASN A 188 -7.85 7.70 13.19
C ASN A 188 -6.48 7.21 13.64
N GLY A 189 -5.45 7.99 13.36
CA GLY A 189 -4.10 7.69 13.79
C GLY A 189 -3.48 8.86 14.54
N CYS A 190 -2.45 8.63 15.32
CA CYS A 190 -1.66 9.69 15.92
C CYS A 190 -0.18 9.53 15.52
N GLY A 191 0.45 10.65 15.15
CA GLY A 191 1.85 10.66 14.76
C GLY A 191 2.10 10.42 13.28
N ARG A 192 3.07 9.56 12.97
CA ARG A 192 3.45 9.23 11.59
C ARG A 192 2.38 8.38 10.91
N THR A 193 2.26 8.56 9.60
CA THR A 193 1.34 7.76 8.79
C THR A 193 1.89 6.36 8.48
N CYS A 194 3.21 6.18 8.61
CA CYS A 194 3.97 5.02 8.16
C CYS A 194 3.89 4.75 6.65
N THR A 195 3.47 5.76 5.86
CA THR A 195 3.39 5.72 4.39
C THR A 195 4.37 6.73 3.77
N ASP A 196 4.45 6.77 2.45
CA ASP A 196 5.20 7.78 1.70
C ASP A 196 4.80 9.22 2.01
N ALA A 197 3.61 9.43 2.56
CA ALA A 197 3.14 10.74 2.98
C ALA A 197 4.06 11.40 4.01
N ASP A 198 4.69 10.63 4.90
CA ASP A 198 5.65 11.13 5.89
C ASP A 198 6.84 11.85 5.27
N ALA A 199 7.23 11.47 4.05
CA ALA A 199 8.32 12.09 3.32
C ALA A 199 7.85 13.21 2.39
N ILE A 200 6.69 13.04 1.77
CA ILE A 200 6.14 13.97 0.78
C ILE A 200 5.79 15.32 1.43
N HIS A 201 5.09 15.31 2.58
CA HIS A 201 4.63 16.55 3.20
C HIS A 201 5.76 17.48 3.64
N MET A 202 6.95 16.94 3.89
CA MET A 202 8.15 17.69 4.28
C MET A 202 9.00 18.12 3.08
N ALA A 203 8.66 17.69 1.87
CA ALA A 203 9.47 17.99 0.69
C ALA A 203 9.38 19.46 0.29
N GLY A 204 10.53 20.04 -0.11
CA GLY A 204 10.60 21.41 -0.59
C GLY A 204 10.14 22.43 0.45
N ARG A 205 9.05 23.13 0.15
CA ARG A 205 8.45 24.16 1.03
C ARG A 205 7.28 23.63 1.89
N GLY A 206 7.11 22.33 1.91
CA GLY A 206 5.94 21.65 2.44
C GLY A 206 4.85 21.47 1.38
N ILE A 207 4.27 20.29 1.32
CA ILE A 207 3.22 19.93 0.36
C ILE A 207 1.97 19.53 1.15
N PRO A 208 0.82 20.18 0.92
CA PRO A 208 -0.47 19.75 1.46
C PRO A 208 -0.74 18.28 1.08
N THR A 209 -0.72 17.38 2.05
CA THR A 209 -0.73 15.94 1.81
C THR A 209 -1.78 15.25 2.66
N THR A 210 -2.39 14.21 2.15
CA THR A 210 -3.21 13.26 2.91
C THR A 210 -3.02 11.84 2.40
N VAL A 211 -3.52 10.87 3.16
CA VAL A 211 -3.54 9.46 2.78
C VAL A 211 -4.98 9.04 2.48
N MET A 212 -5.16 8.28 1.41
CA MET A 212 -6.36 7.51 1.11
C MET A 212 -5.97 6.04 1.07
N SER A 213 -6.48 5.27 2.01
CA SER A 213 -6.06 3.88 2.19
C SER A 213 -7.08 2.89 1.62
N ILE A 214 -6.56 1.73 1.21
CA ILE A 214 -7.32 0.58 0.76
C ILE A 214 -7.45 -0.40 1.93
N PRO A 215 -8.65 -0.83 2.33
CA PRO A 215 -8.80 -1.86 3.35
C PRO A 215 -8.10 -3.16 2.96
N LEU A 216 -7.21 -3.67 3.81
CA LEU A 216 -6.46 -4.88 3.56
C LEU A 216 -6.44 -5.78 4.79
N ARG A 217 -6.67 -7.09 4.62
CA ARG A 217 -6.43 -8.09 5.65
C ARG A 217 -5.06 -8.72 5.48
N TYR A 218 -4.43 -9.05 6.59
CA TYR A 218 -3.19 -9.84 6.64
C TYR A 218 -1.99 -9.15 5.96
N MET A 219 -1.96 -7.81 5.99
CA MET A 219 -0.83 -7.01 5.48
C MET A 219 0.52 -7.60 5.92
N HIS A 220 1.53 -7.50 5.05
CA HIS A 220 2.88 -8.05 5.26
C HIS A 220 2.94 -9.59 5.38
N ASN A 221 1.92 -10.30 4.90
CA ASN A 221 1.90 -11.76 4.85
C ASN A 221 2.02 -12.29 3.40
N PRO A 222 2.38 -13.57 3.23
CA PRO A 222 2.43 -14.19 1.89
C PRO A 222 1.09 -14.22 1.15
N ALA A 223 -0.01 -14.00 1.84
CA ALA A 223 -1.36 -14.00 1.30
C ALA A 223 -2.18 -12.89 1.98
N GLU A 224 -2.31 -11.79 1.30
CA GLU A 224 -3.11 -10.63 1.69
C GLU A 224 -4.46 -10.68 1.01
N VAL A 225 -5.49 -10.07 1.58
CA VAL A 225 -6.85 -10.10 1.05
C VAL A 225 -7.46 -8.70 1.00
N CYS A 226 -7.92 -8.29 -0.19
CA CYS A 226 -8.67 -7.06 -0.41
C CYS A 226 -10.06 -7.35 -1.00
N SER A 227 -10.93 -6.33 -1.01
CA SER A 227 -12.18 -6.31 -1.77
C SER A 227 -11.98 -5.56 -3.07
N MET A 228 -12.42 -6.12 -4.19
CA MET A 228 -12.37 -5.45 -5.49
C MET A 228 -13.35 -4.28 -5.56
N GLU A 229 -14.43 -4.30 -4.77
CA GLU A 229 -15.34 -3.16 -4.59
C GLU A 229 -14.61 -1.95 -3.97
N ASP A 230 -13.76 -2.18 -2.95
CA ASP A 230 -12.97 -1.11 -2.34
C ASP A 230 -11.95 -0.54 -3.34
N VAL A 231 -11.28 -1.40 -4.09
CA VAL A 231 -10.33 -0.98 -5.14
C VAL A 231 -11.02 -0.10 -6.18
N GLN A 232 -12.19 -0.53 -6.68
CA GLN A 232 -12.97 0.26 -7.63
C GLN A 232 -13.46 1.58 -7.01
N GLY A 233 -13.90 1.54 -5.74
CA GLY A 233 -14.29 2.73 -4.99
C GLY A 233 -13.16 3.75 -4.88
N CYS A 234 -11.94 3.31 -4.59
CA CYS A 234 -10.76 4.17 -4.55
C CYS A 234 -10.48 4.82 -5.92
N ILE A 235 -10.55 4.06 -7.02
CA ILE A 235 -10.37 4.59 -8.39
C ILE A 235 -11.40 5.68 -8.67
N ASP A 236 -12.66 5.42 -8.37
CA ASP A 236 -13.77 6.31 -8.70
C ASP A 236 -13.72 7.61 -7.89
N VAL A 237 -13.47 7.49 -6.60
CA VAL A 237 -13.33 8.66 -5.71
C VAL A 237 -12.13 9.50 -6.08
N LEU A 238 -10.98 8.90 -6.37
CA LEU A 238 -9.79 9.64 -6.77
C LEU A 238 -9.99 10.34 -8.12
N ALA A 239 -10.64 9.69 -9.09
CA ALA A 239 -10.95 10.30 -10.37
C ALA A 239 -11.92 11.48 -10.22
N GLU A 240 -12.97 11.35 -9.39
CA GLU A 240 -13.90 12.43 -9.07
C GLU A 240 -13.19 13.60 -8.38
N PHE A 241 -12.33 13.30 -7.38
CA PHE A 241 -11.50 14.29 -6.71
C PHE A 241 -10.65 15.08 -7.70
N LEU A 242 -9.93 14.40 -8.59
CA LEU A 242 -9.06 15.03 -9.59
C LEU A 242 -9.86 15.94 -10.54
N CYS A 243 -11.06 15.52 -10.96
CA CYS A 243 -11.95 16.35 -11.79
C CYS A 243 -12.48 17.60 -11.04
N GLY A 244 -12.52 17.55 -9.72
CA GLY A 244 -12.92 18.67 -8.87
C GLY A 244 -11.82 19.67 -8.54
N ILE A 245 -10.58 19.44 -9.01
CA ILE A 245 -9.44 20.34 -8.79
C ILE A 245 -9.41 21.40 -9.88
N GLY A 246 -9.68 22.64 -9.50
CA GLY A 246 -9.57 23.83 -10.37
C GLY A 246 -8.27 24.61 -10.14
N SER A 247 -7.99 25.57 -11.01
CA SER A 247 -6.85 26.49 -10.89
C SER A 247 -6.96 27.43 -9.68
N ASP A 248 -8.15 27.57 -9.12
CA ASP A 248 -8.51 28.43 -8.00
C ASP A 248 -8.55 27.70 -6.65
N ILE A 249 -7.97 26.50 -6.59
CA ILE A 249 -7.97 25.70 -5.36
C ILE A 249 -7.35 26.47 -4.20
N CYS A 250 -8.13 26.74 -3.17
CA CYS A 250 -7.63 27.25 -1.90
C CYS A 250 -7.29 26.07 -0.98
N LEU A 251 -6.07 26.07 -0.46
CA LEU A 251 -5.54 25.08 0.49
C LEU A 251 -5.13 25.71 1.82
N LYS A 252 -5.51 26.97 2.05
CA LYS A 252 -5.24 27.67 3.31
C LYS A 252 -6.39 27.44 4.28
N PRO A 253 -6.17 26.74 5.40
CA PRO A 253 -7.24 26.32 6.31
C PRO A 253 -8.03 27.45 6.96
N LEU A 254 -7.45 28.67 7.01
CA LEU A 254 -8.06 29.85 7.64
C LEU A 254 -8.64 30.86 6.64
N GLU A 255 -8.54 30.59 5.34
CA GLU A 255 -9.03 31.48 4.28
C GLU A 255 -10.18 30.86 3.45
N GLY A 256 -10.63 29.66 3.84
CA GLY A 256 -11.69 28.90 3.15
C GLY A 256 -13.04 28.98 3.84
#